data_72a3bd7334a5eb32552fc86dc90b5bb6
#
_entry.id   72a3bd7334a5eb32552fc86dc90b5bb6
#
_cell.length_a   1.000
_cell.length_b   1.000
_cell.length_c   1.000
_cell.angle_alpha   90.00
_cell.angle_beta   90.00
_cell.angle_gamma   90.00
#
_symmetry.space_group_name_H-M   'P 1'
#
loop_
_entity.id
_entity.type
_entity.pdbx_description
1 polymer ?
#
loop_
_entity_poly.entity_id
_entity_poly.type
_entity_poly.pdbx_seq_one_letter_code
_entity_poly.pdbx_strand_id
1 'polypeptide(L)'
;MLVDPSGRAWVGNFGFVHQDGESIAPGTLARVDTDRSVHAAAGDLLFANGMVLVNDGNTLVVAETYRGCLTAFDIESTGDLVNRRLWAQLPEGDVPDGICVDAEEAIWAASPTTGSVLRLLEGGEVTDSIQTGRKAIACALGGNDGRTLFICTSNSTDRHICLESRAAAIHALQVPIPAT
;
A
#
# COMPACT_ATOMS: atom_id res chain seq x y z
N MET A 1 -6.19 1.45 5.20
CA MET A 1 -6.63 0.70 6.40
C MET A 1 -6.61 -0.78 6.07
N LEU A 2 -6.15 -1.61 6.98
CA LEU A 2 -6.13 -3.07 6.91
C LEU A 2 -6.75 -3.63 8.19
N VAL A 3 -7.51 -4.73 8.09
CA VAL A 3 -7.97 -5.49 9.27
C VAL A 3 -7.25 -6.82 9.27
N ASP A 4 -6.59 -7.15 10.38
CA ASP A 4 -5.85 -8.40 10.52
C ASP A 4 -6.76 -9.58 10.93
N PRO A 5 -6.26 -10.84 10.87
CA PRO A 5 -7.06 -12.02 11.27
C PRO A 5 -7.54 -12.01 12.72
N SER A 6 -6.90 -11.22 13.60
CA SER A 6 -7.32 -11.04 15.00
C SER A 6 -8.45 -10.00 15.13
N GLY A 7 -8.85 -9.34 14.04
CA GLY A 7 -9.89 -8.31 14.02
C GLY A 7 -9.40 -6.92 14.40
N ARG A 8 -8.08 -6.71 14.53
CA ARG A 8 -7.49 -5.38 14.75
C ARG A 8 -7.44 -4.60 13.44
N ALA A 9 -7.77 -3.32 13.45
CA ALA A 9 -7.64 -2.44 12.31
C ALA A 9 -6.37 -1.57 12.40
N TRP A 10 -5.58 -1.56 11.34
CA TRP A 10 -4.40 -0.72 11.16
C TRP A 10 -4.77 0.45 10.27
N VAL A 11 -4.61 1.68 10.77
CA VAL A 11 -5.08 2.90 10.11
C VAL A 11 -3.94 3.89 9.96
N GLY A 12 -3.54 4.15 8.72
CA GLY A 12 -2.54 5.18 8.39
C GLY A 12 -3.16 6.56 8.27
N ASN A 13 -2.32 7.58 8.37
CA ASN A 13 -2.65 8.95 8.05
C ASN A 13 -1.47 9.66 7.39
N PHE A 14 -1.69 10.84 6.83
CA PHE A 14 -0.67 11.60 6.12
C PHE A 14 0.28 12.35 7.05
N GLY A 15 -0.19 12.75 8.24
CA GLY A 15 0.56 13.58 9.16
C GLY A 15 0.45 15.09 8.87
N PHE A 16 -0.14 15.50 7.74
CA PHE A 16 -0.30 16.88 7.29
C PHE A 16 -1.51 17.01 6.35
N VAL A 17 -1.94 18.23 6.08
CA VAL A 17 -3.04 18.49 5.13
C VAL A 17 -2.47 18.63 3.72
N HIS A 18 -2.49 17.51 2.99
CA HIS A 18 -1.86 17.37 1.67
C HIS A 18 -2.35 18.42 0.64
N GLN A 19 -3.63 18.81 0.70
CA GLN A 19 -4.23 19.71 -0.29
C GLN A 19 -3.98 21.20 -0.02
N ASP A 20 -3.58 21.56 1.18
CA ASP A 20 -3.42 22.97 1.59
C ASP A 20 -1.97 23.47 1.47
N GLY A 21 -1.08 22.68 0.85
CA GLY A 21 0.32 23.05 0.64
C GLY A 21 1.13 23.10 1.93
N GLU A 22 0.68 22.44 2.99
CA GLU A 22 1.45 22.27 4.22
C GLU A 22 2.76 21.52 3.95
N SER A 23 3.75 21.77 4.79
CA SER A 23 5.01 21.05 4.75
C SER A 23 4.76 19.56 5.05
N ILE A 24 5.42 18.68 4.32
CA ILE A 24 5.40 17.24 4.55
C ILE A 24 5.83 16.97 6.00
N ALA A 25 5.00 16.28 6.74
CA ALA A 25 5.24 15.88 8.13
C ALA A 25 4.93 14.38 8.30
N PRO A 26 5.63 13.69 9.19
CA PRO A 26 5.37 12.28 9.43
C PRO A 26 4.02 12.07 10.14
N GLY A 27 3.33 11.01 9.71
CA GLY A 27 2.10 10.54 10.33
C GLY A 27 2.34 9.43 11.35
N THR A 28 1.25 9.05 12.02
CA THR A 28 1.22 7.96 13.00
C THR A 28 0.29 6.87 12.52
N LEU A 29 0.76 5.63 12.50
CA LEU A 29 -0.09 4.47 12.32
C LEU A 29 -0.87 4.19 13.59
N ALA A 30 -2.19 4.18 13.51
CA ALA A 30 -3.06 3.81 14.61
C ALA A 30 -3.48 2.34 14.52
N ARG A 31 -3.54 1.66 15.68
CA ARG A 31 -4.19 0.36 15.85
C ARG A 31 -5.53 0.56 16.56
N VAL A 32 -6.57 -0.02 16.04
CA VAL A 32 -7.88 -0.10 16.69
C VAL A 32 -8.15 -1.56 17.03
N ASP A 33 -8.26 -1.86 18.31
CA ASP A 33 -8.50 -3.21 18.81
C ASP A 33 -10.01 -3.57 18.77
N THR A 34 -10.32 -4.84 18.95
CA THR A 34 -11.71 -5.36 18.88
C THR A 34 -12.62 -4.78 19.97
N ASP A 35 -12.06 -4.32 21.09
CA ASP A 35 -12.78 -3.61 22.15
C ASP A 35 -12.97 -2.12 21.84
N ARG A 36 -12.51 -1.65 20.67
CA ARG A 36 -12.54 -0.27 20.17
C ARG A 36 -11.53 0.67 20.82
N SER A 37 -10.61 0.17 21.63
CA SER A 37 -9.48 0.97 22.09
C SER A 37 -8.58 1.36 20.91
N VAL A 38 -7.98 2.56 20.97
CA VAL A 38 -7.13 3.10 19.92
C VAL A 38 -5.74 3.37 20.48
N HIS A 39 -4.74 2.88 19.78
CA HIS A 39 -3.34 2.97 20.17
C HIS A 39 -2.51 3.59 19.04
N ALA A 40 -1.50 4.39 19.39
CA ALA A 40 -0.45 4.77 18.45
C ALA A 40 0.50 3.57 18.29
N ALA A 41 0.46 2.92 17.14
CA ALA A 41 1.23 1.70 16.90
C ALA A 41 2.64 1.97 16.36
N ALA A 42 2.79 2.94 15.46
CA ALA A 42 4.08 3.38 14.94
C ALA A 42 4.02 4.85 14.53
N GLY A 43 5.11 5.57 14.71
CA GLY A 43 5.27 6.95 14.25
C GLY A 43 6.26 7.08 13.12
N ASP A 44 6.53 8.32 12.71
CA ASP A 44 7.52 8.67 11.68
C ASP A 44 7.33 7.90 10.36
N LEU A 45 6.08 7.86 9.88
CA LEU A 45 5.72 7.33 8.57
C LEU A 45 5.38 8.48 7.61
N LEU A 46 6.05 8.55 6.47
CA LEU A 46 5.79 9.62 5.49
C LEU A 46 4.69 9.19 4.51
N PHE A 47 3.46 9.64 4.80
CA PHE A 47 2.28 9.32 4.00
C PHE A 47 1.99 7.82 3.99
N ALA A 48 1.67 7.25 5.16
CA ALA A 48 1.27 5.85 5.29
C ALA A 48 0.02 5.55 4.47
N ASN A 49 0.14 4.70 3.46
CA ASN A 49 -0.88 4.42 2.45
C ASN A 49 -1.31 2.93 2.47
N GLY A 50 -1.13 2.18 1.39
CA GLY A 50 -1.47 0.77 1.30
C GLY A 50 -0.76 -0.08 2.36
N MET A 51 -1.43 -1.14 2.81
CA MET A 51 -0.90 -2.07 3.83
C MET A 51 -1.25 -3.49 3.47
N VAL A 52 -0.35 -4.41 3.75
CA VAL A 52 -0.56 -5.86 3.62
C VAL A 52 0.07 -6.59 4.79
N LEU A 53 -0.34 -7.84 4.97
CA LEU A 53 0.30 -8.78 5.89
C LEU A 53 1.07 -9.82 5.09
N VAL A 54 2.27 -10.14 5.54
CA VAL A 54 3.13 -11.22 5.04
C VAL A 54 3.56 -12.11 6.20
N ASN A 55 4.29 -13.17 5.93
CA ASN A 55 4.80 -14.09 6.95
C ASN A 55 3.64 -14.64 7.82
N ASP A 56 2.65 -15.28 7.16
CA ASP A 56 1.46 -15.84 7.82
C ASP A 56 0.73 -14.82 8.74
N GLY A 57 0.74 -13.54 8.36
CA GLY A 57 0.09 -12.47 9.11
C GLY A 57 0.88 -11.92 10.30
N ASN A 58 2.15 -12.35 10.47
CA ASN A 58 3.01 -11.89 11.58
C ASN A 58 3.82 -10.63 11.25
N THR A 59 3.79 -10.18 10.00
CA THR A 59 4.52 -8.97 9.57
C THR A 59 3.57 -8.04 8.84
N LEU A 60 3.45 -6.80 9.32
CA LEU A 60 2.74 -5.72 8.66
C LEU A 60 3.70 -4.96 7.75
N VAL A 61 3.35 -4.85 6.47
CA VAL A 61 4.09 -4.00 5.51
C VAL A 61 3.23 -2.80 5.15
N VAL A 62 3.81 -1.61 5.26
CA VAL A 62 3.17 -0.31 5.03
C VAL A 62 3.87 0.41 3.88
N ALA A 63 3.10 0.86 2.90
CA ALA A 63 3.58 1.75 1.85
C ALA A 63 3.78 3.16 2.40
N GLU A 64 5.01 3.69 2.30
CA GLU A 64 5.33 5.09 2.62
C GLU A 64 5.50 5.87 1.31
N THR A 65 4.43 6.50 0.83
CA THR A 65 4.40 7.17 -0.49
C THR A 65 5.53 8.18 -0.65
N TYR A 66 5.74 9.06 0.33
CA TYR A 66 6.78 10.10 0.23
C TYR A 66 8.19 9.66 0.61
N ARG A 67 8.36 8.41 1.12
CA ARG A 67 9.70 7.79 1.21
C ARG A 67 10.02 6.96 -0.01
N GLY A 68 9.04 6.67 -0.88
CA GLY A 68 9.21 5.78 -2.03
C GLY A 68 9.55 4.35 -1.63
N CYS A 69 9.10 3.87 -0.47
CA CYS A 69 9.49 2.57 0.05
C CYS A 69 8.33 1.81 0.72
N LEU A 70 8.56 0.54 0.96
CA LEU A 70 7.74 -0.33 1.80
C LEU A 70 8.47 -0.57 3.11
N THR A 71 7.80 -0.32 4.23
CA THR A 71 8.35 -0.47 5.59
C THR A 71 7.65 -1.62 6.31
N ALA A 72 8.41 -2.56 6.86
CA ALA A 72 7.89 -3.70 7.58
C ALA A 72 8.01 -3.52 9.10
N PHE A 73 7.07 -4.15 9.81
CA PHE A 73 7.03 -4.29 11.27
C PHE A 73 6.64 -5.71 11.62
N ASP A 74 7.28 -6.32 12.59
CA ASP A 74 6.78 -7.56 13.17
C ASP A 74 5.66 -7.26 14.17
N ILE A 75 4.61 -8.09 14.17
CA ILE A 75 3.45 -7.95 15.03
C ILE A 75 3.61 -8.90 16.20
N GLU A 76 3.74 -8.38 17.41
CA GLU A 76 3.74 -9.19 18.63
C GLU A 76 2.32 -9.71 18.97
N SER A 77 2.24 -10.72 19.83
CA SER A 77 0.96 -11.27 20.29
C SER A 77 0.07 -10.22 20.98
N THR A 78 0.66 -9.20 21.59
CA THR A 78 -0.01 -8.03 22.16
C THR A 78 -0.60 -7.10 21.10
N GLY A 79 -0.17 -7.24 19.84
CA GLY A 79 -0.46 -6.31 18.75
C GLY A 79 0.50 -5.15 18.66
N ASP A 80 1.58 -5.15 19.43
CA ASP A 80 2.59 -4.11 19.32
C ASP A 80 3.46 -4.34 18.08
N LEU A 81 3.85 -3.25 17.41
CA LEU A 81 4.72 -3.27 16.25
C LEU A 81 6.17 -3.09 16.70
N VAL A 82 7.00 -4.06 16.34
CA VAL A 82 8.44 -4.05 16.66
C VAL A 82 9.29 -4.28 15.42
N ASN A 83 10.60 -4.21 15.56
CA ASN A 83 11.55 -4.53 14.47
C ASN A 83 11.28 -3.79 13.15
N ARG A 84 11.01 -2.46 13.22
CA ARG A 84 10.86 -1.64 12.02
C ARG A 84 12.08 -1.80 11.12
N ARG A 85 11.82 -2.12 9.84
CA ARG A 85 12.86 -2.29 8.81
C ARG A 85 12.38 -1.89 7.43
N LEU A 86 13.31 -1.56 6.55
CA LEU A 86 13.02 -1.42 5.13
C LEU A 86 12.68 -2.80 4.57
N TRP A 87 11.47 -2.94 3.98
CA TRP A 87 11.06 -4.16 3.27
C TRP A 87 11.52 -4.10 1.81
N ALA A 88 11.26 -2.98 1.13
CA ALA A 88 11.75 -2.70 -0.23
C ALA A 88 11.86 -1.20 -0.48
N GLN A 89 12.91 -0.79 -1.20
CA GLN A 89 12.99 0.52 -1.82
C GLN A 89 12.44 0.39 -3.24
N LEU A 90 11.51 1.26 -3.64
CA LEU A 90 11.04 1.31 -5.02
C LEU A 90 12.11 1.94 -5.94
N PRO A 91 12.08 1.63 -7.24
CA PRO A 91 12.92 2.30 -8.23
C PRO A 91 12.72 3.82 -8.22
N GLU A 92 13.76 4.54 -8.67
CA GLU A 92 13.70 6.00 -8.75
C GLU A 92 12.51 6.47 -9.61
N GLY A 93 11.74 7.41 -9.10
CA GLY A 93 10.55 7.95 -9.74
C GLY A 93 9.25 7.22 -9.36
N ASP A 94 9.31 6.01 -8.83
CA ASP A 94 8.15 5.29 -8.32
C ASP A 94 7.86 5.62 -6.86
N VAL A 95 6.58 5.75 -6.53
CA VAL A 95 6.10 5.89 -5.15
C VAL A 95 4.95 4.91 -4.91
N PRO A 96 4.93 4.18 -3.80
CA PRO A 96 3.86 3.22 -3.54
C PRO A 96 2.60 3.92 -3.05
N ASP A 97 1.43 3.51 -3.59
CA ASP A 97 0.11 3.94 -3.15
C ASP A 97 -0.66 2.73 -2.60
N GLY A 98 -1.70 2.23 -3.28
CA GLY A 98 -2.36 0.99 -2.89
C GLY A 98 -1.52 -0.23 -3.27
N ILE A 99 -1.44 -1.20 -2.35
CA ILE A 99 -0.64 -2.42 -2.52
C ILE A 99 -1.47 -3.68 -2.24
N CYS A 100 -1.10 -4.80 -2.82
CA CYS A 100 -1.62 -6.13 -2.46
C CYS A 100 -0.50 -7.18 -2.49
N VAL A 101 -0.72 -8.31 -1.84
CA VAL A 101 0.25 -9.41 -1.71
C VAL A 101 -0.23 -10.64 -2.47
N ASP A 102 0.69 -11.40 -3.05
CA ASP A 102 0.41 -12.66 -3.72
C ASP A 102 0.89 -13.88 -2.89
N ALA A 103 0.61 -15.08 -3.39
CA ALA A 103 0.90 -16.33 -2.69
C ALA A 103 2.40 -16.67 -2.55
N GLU A 104 3.27 -15.91 -3.20
CA GLU A 104 4.74 -15.98 -2.99
C GLU A 104 5.23 -14.88 -2.05
N GLU A 105 4.29 -14.19 -1.35
CA GLU A 105 4.56 -13.04 -0.48
C GLU A 105 5.21 -11.84 -1.20
N ALA A 106 5.18 -11.82 -2.54
CA ALA A 106 5.57 -10.64 -3.29
C ALA A 106 4.47 -9.58 -3.25
N ILE A 107 4.87 -8.33 -3.20
CA ILE A 107 3.95 -7.19 -3.10
C ILE A 107 3.81 -6.50 -4.45
N TRP A 108 2.58 -6.42 -4.94
CA TRP A 108 2.21 -5.57 -6.05
C TRP A 108 1.93 -4.16 -5.52
N ALA A 109 2.67 -3.17 -6.03
CA ALA A 109 2.56 -1.78 -5.61
C ALA A 109 2.17 -0.89 -6.80
N ALA A 110 1.03 -0.21 -6.68
CA ALA A 110 0.61 0.79 -7.64
C ALA A 110 1.41 2.09 -7.44
N SER A 111 1.89 2.68 -8.54
CA SER A 111 2.66 3.92 -8.55
C SER A 111 1.96 5.01 -9.36
N PRO A 112 1.39 6.04 -8.72
CA PRO A 112 0.71 7.12 -9.43
C PRO A 112 1.66 8.07 -10.16
N THR A 113 2.94 8.07 -9.85
CA THR A 113 3.93 8.95 -10.47
C THR A 113 4.34 8.45 -11.86
N THR A 114 4.63 7.17 -11.99
CA THR A 114 5.08 6.53 -13.23
C THR A 114 3.93 5.88 -14.01
N GLY A 115 2.79 5.65 -13.36
CA GLY A 115 1.66 4.90 -13.93
C GLY A 115 1.94 3.40 -14.04
N SER A 116 2.87 2.89 -13.25
CA SER A 116 3.23 1.48 -13.18
C SER A 116 2.54 0.75 -12.02
N VAL A 117 2.45 -0.56 -12.13
CA VAL A 117 2.24 -1.47 -11.00
C VAL A 117 3.41 -2.43 -10.98
N LEU A 118 4.19 -2.40 -9.90
CA LEU A 118 5.41 -3.17 -9.75
C LEU A 118 5.17 -4.37 -8.83
N ARG A 119 5.69 -5.54 -9.20
CA ARG A 119 5.77 -6.70 -8.32
C ARG A 119 7.16 -6.73 -7.69
N LEU A 120 7.22 -6.62 -6.35
CA LEU A 120 8.46 -6.53 -5.60
C LEU A 120 8.61 -7.73 -4.65
N LEU A 121 9.82 -8.26 -4.57
CA LEU A 121 10.22 -9.17 -3.49
C LEU A 121 10.78 -8.36 -2.31
N GLU A 122 10.83 -8.99 -1.13
CA GLU A 122 11.58 -8.43 0.01
C GLU A 122 13.02 -8.19 -0.40
N GLY A 123 13.55 -7.01 -0.07
CA GLY A 123 14.86 -6.55 -0.54
C GLY A 123 14.80 -5.64 -1.76
N GLY A 124 13.64 -5.52 -2.45
CA GLY A 124 13.39 -4.52 -3.49
C GLY A 124 13.64 -5.01 -4.93
N GLU A 125 13.86 -6.32 -5.14
CA GLU A 125 13.91 -6.86 -6.50
C GLU A 125 12.55 -6.72 -7.18
N VAL A 126 12.50 -6.08 -8.35
CA VAL A 126 11.31 -5.96 -9.20
C VAL A 126 11.27 -7.16 -10.15
N THR A 127 10.30 -8.05 -9.96
CA THR A 127 10.14 -9.27 -10.77
C THR A 127 9.13 -9.10 -11.90
N ASP A 128 8.24 -8.12 -11.81
CA ASP A 128 7.26 -7.80 -12.86
C ASP A 128 6.89 -6.32 -12.83
N SER A 129 6.49 -5.78 -14.00
CA SER A 129 6.09 -4.38 -14.14
C SER A 129 5.01 -4.23 -15.20
N ILE A 130 3.90 -3.60 -14.83
CA ILE A 130 2.74 -3.35 -15.69
C ILE A 130 2.58 -1.86 -15.89
N GLN A 131 2.68 -1.38 -17.13
CA GLN A 131 2.41 0.02 -17.47
C GLN A 131 0.94 0.22 -17.81
N THR A 132 0.27 1.12 -17.07
CA THR A 132 -1.16 1.36 -17.25
C THR A 132 -1.45 2.51 -18.23
N GLY A 133 -0.44 3.31 -18.56
CA GLY A 133 -0.60 4.54 -19.35
C GLY A 133 -1.35 5.67 -18.61
N ARG A 134 -1.65 5.48 -17.34
CA ARG A 134 -2.40 6.40 -16.46
C ARG A 134 -1.80 6.31 -15.05
N LYS A 135 -2.21 7.19 -14.14
CA LYS A 135 -1.84 7.05 -12.71
C LYS A 135 -2.44 5.77 -12.15
N ALA A 136 -1.60 4.84 -11.72
CA ALA A 136 -2.03 3.65 -10.98
C ALA A 136 -2.17 4.02 -9.49
N ILE A 137 -3.37 3.86 -8.94
CA ILE A 137 -3.72 4.35 -7.58
C ILE A 137 -3.78 3.20 -6.58
N ALA A 138 -4.35 2.07 -6.98
CA ALA A 138 -4.47 0.91 -6.11
C ALA A 138 -4.53 -0.37 -6.95
N CYS A 139 -4.15 -1.48 -6.35
CA CYS A 139 -4.29 -2.80 -6.94
C CYS A 139 -4.81 -3.81 -5.93
N ALA A 140 -5.45 -4.86 -6.44
CA ALA A 140 -5.93 -5.98 -5.65
C ALA A 140 -5.93 -7.25 -6.49
N LEU A 141 -5.55 -8.37 -5.90
CA LEU A 141 -5.68 -9.69 -6.50
C LEU A 141 -7.05 -10.31 -6.17
N GLY A 142 -7.61 -11.04 -7.12
CA GLY A 142 -8.90 -11.70 -6.95
C GLY A 142 -9.28 -12.52 -8.17
N GLY A 143 -10.60 -12.62 -8.45
CA GLY A 143 -11.14 -13.52 -9.48
C GLY A 143 -11.34 -14.93 -8.94
N ASN A 144 -11.92 -15.82 -9.76
CA ASN A 144 -12.28 -17.18 -9.33
C ASN A 144 -11.04 -18.05 -8.99
N ASP A 145 -9.91 -17.77 -9.60
CA ASP A 145 -8.65 -18.48 -9.42
C ASP A 145 -7.59 -17.65 -8.63
N GLY A 146 -7.99 -16.46 -8.12
CA GLY A 146 -7.10 -15.54 -7.42
C GLY A 146 -6.06 -14.85 -8.31
N ARG A 147 -6.07 -15.08 -9.63
CA ARG A 147 -5.03 -14.64 -10.57
C ARG A 147 -5.40 -13.38 -11.35
N THR A 148 -6.49 -12.75 -11.05
CA THR A 148 -6.87 -11.49 -11.68
C THR A 148 -6.35 -10.32 -10.85
N LEU A 149 -5.41 -9.58 -11.41
CA LEU A 149 -4.97 -8.30 -10.82
C LEU A 149 -5.89 -7.19 -11.30
N PHE A 150 -6.64 -6.61 -10.38
CA PHE A 150 -7.45 -5.42 -10.61
C PHE A 150 -6.63 -4.19 -10.28
N ILE A 151 -6.62 -3.20 -11.18
CA ILE A 151 -5.86 -1.95 -11.01
C ILE A 151 -6.80 -0.77 -11.15
N CYS A 152 -6.91 0.03 -10.10
CA CYS A 152 -7.60 1.31 -10.15
C CYS A 152 -6.69 2.37 -10.75
N THR A 153 -7.15 3.07 -11.77
CA THR A 153 -6.39 4.13 -12.43
C THR A 153 -7.18 5.42 -12.53
N SER A 154 -6.46 6.53 -12.61
CA SER A 154 -7.03 7.85 -12.89
C SER A 154 -6.08 8.66 -13.78
N ASN A 155 -6.61 9.62 -14.51
CA ASN A 155 -5.78 10.59 -15.26
C ASN A 155 -5.15 11.63 -14.33
N SER A 156 -5.76 11.87 -13.16
CA SER A 156 -5.30 12.85 -12.19
C SER A 156 -5.64 12.41 -10.78
N THR A 157 -4.92 12.94 -9.81
CA THR A 157 -5.24 12.91 -8.37
C THR A 157 -5.71 14.29 -7.87
N ASP A 158 -5.69 15.32 -8.72
CA ASP A 158 -6.25 16.62 -8.40
C ASP A 158 -7.78 16.56 -8.32
N ARG A 159 -8.33 17.08 -7.20
CA ARG A 159 -9.76 17.01 -6.91
C ARG A 159 -10.61 17.68 -8.00
N HIS A 160 -10.22 18.86 -8.49
CA HIS A 160 -11.00 19.60 -9.48
C HIS A 160 -11.02 18.87 -10.81
N ILE A 161 -9.85 18.39 -11.27
CA ILE A 161 -9.73 17.61 -12.51
C ILE A 161 -10.54 16.31 -12.41
N CYS A 162 -10.50 15.61 -11.26
CA CYS A 162 -11.26 14.38 -11.07
C CYS A 162 -12.77 14.60 -11.08
N LEU A 163 -13.26 15.72 -10.52
CA LEU A 163 -14.68 16.07 -10.52
C LEU A 163 -15.21 16.38 -11.94
N GLU A 164 -14.40 17.02 -12.77
CA GLU A 164 -14.76 17.39 -14.12
C GLU A 164 -14.65 16.22 -15.11
N SER A 165 -13.53 15.48 -15.08
CA SER A 165 -13.20 14.49 -16.10
C SER A 165 -13.88 13.13 -15.89
N ARG A 166 -14.16 12.73 -14.62
CA ARG A 166 -14.68 11.40 -14.25
C ARG A 166 -13.95 10.26 -14.96
N ALA A 167 -12.63 10.40 -15.08
CA ALA A 167 -11.80 9.55 -15.92
C ALA A 167 -11.18 8.36 -15.18
N ALA A 168 -11.67 7.99 -13.99
CA ALA A 168 -11.24 6.79 -13.29
C ALA A 168 -11.67 5.53 -14.04
N ALA A 169 -10.85 4.48 -13.97
CA ALA A 169 -11.13 3.17 -14.54
C ALA A 169 -10.56 2.05 -13.66
N ILE A 170 -11.13 0.86 -13.83
CA ILE A 170 -10.58 -0.38 -13.30
C ILE A 170 -10.12 -1.22 -14.48
N HIS A 171 -8.86 -1.61 -14.46
CA HIS A 171 -8.28 -2.59 -15.38
C HIS A 171 -8.22 -3.93 -14.69
N ALA A 172 -8.37 -5.01 -15.46
CA ALA A 172 -8.24 -6.37 -14.97
C ALA A 172 -7.33 -7.15 -15.93
N LEU A 173 -6.34 -7.83 -15.41
CA LEU A 173 -5.42 -8.66 -16.20
C LEU A 173 -5.02 -9.91 -15.42
N GLN A 174 -4.69 -10.98 -16.14
CA GLN A 174 -4.24 -12.23 -15.56
C GLN A 174 -2.75 -12.13 -15.19
N VAL A 175 -2.41 -12.61 -14.00
CA VAL A 175 -1.04 -12.73 -13.50
C VAL A 175 -0.74 -14.19 -13.13
N PRO A 176 0.55 -14.60 -13.17
CA PRO A 176 0.91 -16.01 -12.96
C PRO A 176 0.71 -16.47 -11.51
N ILE A 177 0.88 -15.59 -10.52
CA ILE A 177 0.83 -15.93 -9.10
C ILE A 177 -0.53 -15.46 -8.53
N PRO A 178 -1.29 -16.34 -7.84
CA PRO A 178 -2.60 -15.97 -7.28
C PRO A 178 -2.48 -15.12 -6.02
N ALA A 179 -3.62 -14.62 -5.53
CA ALA A 179 -3.76 -14.10 -4.18
C ALA A 179 -3.40 -15.16 -3.12
N THR A 180 -3.02 -14.70 -1.93
CA THR A 180 -2.86 -15.54 -0.73
C THR A 180 -4.19 -16.07 -0.22
#